data_d3bc1c9070a6d37abb0cfe02b28bd3df
#
_entry.id   d3bc1c9070a6d37abb0cfe02b28bd3df
#
_cell.length_a   1.000
_cell.length_b   1.000
_cell.length_c   1.000
_cell.angle_alpha   90.00
_cell.angle_beta   90.00
_cell.angle_gamma   90.00
#
_symmetry.space_group_name_H-M   'P 1'
#
loop_
_entity.id
_entity.type
_entity.pdbx_description
1 polymer ?
#
loop_
_entity_poly.entity_id
_entity_poly.type
_entity_poly.pdbx_seq_one_letter_code
_entity_poly.pdbx_strand_id
1 'polypeptide(L)'
;MDKATTLAPLSSEAALVKLLDQVTRAVASGASVVMGGGRVDRLGAFMQPTILADIKPGNPAFREEFFGPVALFFRVKNEDEAVALANDSDFGLGGSVFTQDVARGKRVASRVDTGMMFVNQATWTLPELPFGGIKNSGYGRELSSMGIHEFVNKKLVRVASIDALM
;
A
#
# COMPACT_ATOMS: atom_id res chain seq x y z
N MET A 1 -24.68 -10.97 4.27
CA MET A 1 -23.66 -10.56 5.26
C MET A 1 -24.37 -9.86 6.41
N ASP A 2 -23.97 -10.14 7.63
CA ASP A 2 -24.46 -9.42 8.80
C ASP A 2 -23.99 -7.94 8.70
N LYS A 3 -24.90 -7.00 9.04
CA LYS A 3 -24.59 -5.55 9.05
C LYS A 3 -23.50 -5.20 10.07
N ALA A 4 -23.27 -6.04 11.09
CA ALA A 4 -22.20 -5.90 12.06
C ALA A 4 -20.83 -6.38 11.56
N THR A 5 -20.75 -6.99 10.36
CA THR A 5 -19.48 -7.46 9.79
C THR A 5 -18.62 -6.27 9.37
N THR A 6 -17.45 -6.14 10.01
CA THR A 6 -16.47 -5.07 9.70
C THR A 6 -15.40 -5.50 8.71
N LEU A 7 -15.18 -6.82 8.54
CA LEU A 7 -14.23 -7.37 7.58
C LEU A 7 -14.93 -8.42 6.71
N ALA A 8 -14.97 -8.16 5.41
CA ALA A 8 -15.54 -9.05 4.42
C ALA A 8 -14.62 -10.26 4.13
N PRO A 9 -15.14 -11.32 3.46
CA PRO A 9 -14.29 -12.41 2.98
C PRO A 9 -13.36 -11.91 1.87
N LEU A 10 -12.29 -12.66 1.61
CA LEU A 10 -11.47 -12.50 0.43
C LEU A 10 -12.27 -12.76 -0.84
N SER A 11 -11.75 -12.29 -1.98
CA SER A 11 -12.45 -12.36 -3.27
C SER A 11 -12.74 -13.79 -3.75
N SER A 12 -11.95 -14.77 -3.30
CA SER A 12 -12.08 -16.15 -3.70
C SER A 12 -11.40 -17.11 -2.73
N GLU A 13 -11.73 -18.39 -2.81
CA GLU A 13 -11.03 -19.47 -2.09
C GLU A 13 -9.55 -19.54 -2.51
N ALA A 14 -9.24 -19.35 -3.79
CA ALA A 14 -7.87 -19.34 -4.27
C ALA A 14 -7.05 -18.19 -3.64
N ALA A 15 -7.65 -17.01 -3.46
CA ALA A 15 -7.01 -15.90 -2.77
C ALA A 15 -6.72 -16.22 -1.30
N LEU A 16 -7.67 -16.88 -0.61
CA LEU A 16 -7.48 -17.32 0.77
C LEU A 16 -6.35 -18.35 0.89
N VAL A 17 -6.35 -19.37 0.04
CA VAL A 17 -5.30 -20.42 0.04
C VAL A 17 -3.92 -19.80 -0.19
N LYS A 18 -3.78 -18.91 -1.17
CA LYS A 18 -2.54 -18.19 -1.44
C LYS A 18 -2.06 -17.39 -0.22
N LEU A 19 -2.97 -16.65 0.42
CA LEU A 19 -2.62 -15.82 1.57
C LEU A 19 -2.21 -16.64 2.80
N LEU A 20 -2.88 -17.77 3.05
CA LEU A 20 -2.52 -18.72 4.10
C LEU A 20 -1.15 -19.36 3.84
N ASP A 21 -0.83 -19.68 2.59
CA ASP A 21 0.50 -20.17 2.19
C ASP A 21 1.58 -19.11 2.46
N GLN A 22 1.34 -17.83 2.11
CA GLN A 22 2.26 -16.74 2.40
C GLN A 22 2.55 -16.62 3.90
N VAL A 23 1.51 -16.68 4.75
CA VAL A 23 1.66 -16.67 6.21
C VAL A 23 2.47 -17.88 6.69
N THR A 24 2.17 -19.07 6.17
CA THR A 24 2.88 -20.31 6.54
C THR A 24 4.37 -20.22 6.18
N ARG A 25 4.71 -19.74 4.99
CA ARG A 25 6.10 -19.56 4.55
C ARG A 25 6.83 -18.48 5.37
N ALA A 26 6.14 -17.39 5.70
CA ALA A 26 6.69 -16.35 6.56
C ALA A 26 7.06 -16.90 7.94
N VAL A 27 6.17 -17.68 8.56
CA VAL A 27 6.40 -18.31 9.88
C VAL A 27 7.52 -19.34 9.79
N ALA A 28 7.52 -20.21 8.78
CA ALA A 28 8.58 -21.18 8.56
C ALA A 28 9.96 -20.53 8.39
N SER A 29 9.98 -19.27 7.90
CA SER A 29 11.20 -18.45 7.75
C SER A 29 11.48 -17.53 8.94
N GLY A 30 10.82 -17.76 10.08
CA GLY A 30 11.14 -17.12 11.36
C GLY A 30 10.27 -15.91 11.75
N ALA A 31 9.18 -15.63 11.04
CA ALA A 31 8.21 -14.65 11.50
C ALA A 31 7.37 -15.18 12.65
N SER A 32 6.97 -14.32 13.58
CA SER A 32 6.08 -14.64 14.70
C SER A 32 4.65 -14.21 14.37
N VAL A 33 3.67 -15.08 14.66
CA VAL A 33 2.25 -14.71 14.61
C VAL A 33 1.86 -14.05 15.93
N VAL A 34 1.60 -12.75 15.88
CA VAL A 34 1.14 -11.99 17.06
C VAL A 34 -0.36 -12.15 17.25
N MET A 35 -1.11 -12.26 16.16
CA MET A 35 -2.56 -12.41 16.16
C MET A 35 -3.02 -13.11 14.87
N GLY A 36 -4.09 -13.90 14.94
CA GLY A 36 -4.74 -14.54 13.82
C GLY A 36 -3.89 -15.66 13.18
N GLY A 37 -3.69 -15.58 11.87
CA GLY A 37 -2.86 -16.51 11.09
C GLY A 37 -3.63 -17.64 10.43
N GLY A 38 -4.91 -17.79 10.70
CA GLY A 38 -5.71 -18.92 10.25
C GLY A 38 -6.98 -18.55 9.47
N ARG A 39 -7.56 -19.56 8.88
CA ARG A 39 -8.91 -19.50 8.32
C ARG A 39 -9.95 -19.38 9.43
N VAL A 40 -11.00 -18.62 9.19
CA VAL A 40 -12.18 -18.63 10.07
C VAL A 40 -13.05 -19.85 9.73
N ASP A 41 -13.46 -20.60 10.74
CA ASP A 41 -14.32 -21.78 10.58
C ASP A 41 -15.77 -21.36 10.26
N ARG A 42 -15.99 -21.02 9.00
CA ARG A 42 -17.31 -20.69 8.44
C ARG A 42 -17.28 -20.82 6.91
N LEU A 43 -18.46 -20.93 6.30
CA LEU A 43 -18.60 -20.97 4.84
C LEU A 43 -18.11 -19.64 4.21
N GLY A 44 -17.25 -19.73 3.20
CA GLY A 44 -16.66 -18.62 2.45
C GLY A 44 -15.18 -18.43 2.74
N ALA A 45 -14.54 -17.53 1.99
CA ALA A 45 -13.11 -17.29 2.01
C ALA A 45 -12.71 -16.30 3.14
N PHE A 46 -13.05 -16.65 4.38
CA PHE A 46 -12.77 -15.79 5.54
C PHE A 46 -11.44 -16.15 6.19
N MET A 47 -10.63 -15.13 6.43
CA MET A 47 -9.38 -15.21 7.16
C MET A 47 -9.46 -14.36 8.45
N GLN A 48 -8.82 -14.83 9.49
CA GLN A 48 -8.63 -14.04 10.71
C GLN A 48 -7.76 -12.81 10.40
N PRO A 49 -8.11 -11.61 10.91
CA PRO A 49 -7.17 -10.49 10.94
C PRO A 49 -5.85 -10.94 11.55
N THR A 50 -4.75 -10.73 10.84
CA THR A 50 -3.45 -11.33 11.17
C THR A 50 -2.39 -10.25 11.33
N ILE A 51 -1.55 -10.40 12.35
CA ILE A 51 -0.36 -9.58 12.54
C ILE A 51 0.85 -10.51 12.62
N LEU A 52 1.82 -10.28 11.73
CA LEU A 52 3.13 -10.95 11.73
C LEU A 52 4.20 -9.97 12.21
N ALA A 53 5.11 -10.45 13.04
CA ALA A 53 6.27 -9.70 13.55
C ALA A 53 7.57 -10.49 13.35
N ASP A 54 8.69 -9.90 13.78
CA ASP A 54 10.04 -10.51 13.73
C ASP A 54 10.50 -10.88 12.31
N ILE A 55 9.98 -10.18 11.31
CA ILE A 55 10.29 -10.38 9.91
C ILE A 55 11.67 -9.76 9.62
N LYS A 56 12.63 -10.58 9.20
CA LYS A 56 14.00 -10.16 8.88
C LYS A 56 14.20 -10.12 7.36
N PRO A 57 15.20 -9.36 6.87
CA PRO A 57 15.65 -9.50 5.49
C PRO A 57 15.94 -10.97 5.17
N GLY A 58 15.46 -11.47 4.02
CA GLY A 58 15.52 -12.89 3.64
C GLY A 58 14.26 -13.70 3.96
N ASN A 59 13.39 -13.24 4.84
CA ASN A 59 12.05 -13.80 4.96
C ASN A 59 11.22 -13.42 3.72
N PRO A 60 10.51 -14.35 3.06
CA PRO A 60 9.71 -14.03 1.87
C PRO A 60 8.69 -12.94 2.12
N ALA A 61 8.11 -12.85 3.31
CA ALA A 61 7.17 -11.81 3.70
C ALA A 61 7.75 -10.39 3.60
N PHE A 62 9.08 -10.22 3.64
CA PHE A 62 9.70 -8.90 3.55
C PHE A 62 9.52 -8.23 2.18
N ARG A 63 9.33 -9.02 1.12
CA ARG A 63 9.18 -8.54 -0.27
C ARG A 63 7.82 -8.84 -0.88
N GLU A 64 7.06 -9.77 -0.31
CA GLU A 64 5.77 -10.17 -0.85
C GLU A 64 4.65 -9.20 -0.44
N GLU A 65 3.72 -8.96 -1.37
CA GLU A 65 2.47 -8.28 -1.08
C GLU A 65 1.45 -9.27 -0.53
N PHE A 66 0.94 -9.00 0.66
CA PHE A 66 -0.16 -9.75 1.29
C PHE A 66 -1.50 -9.09 0.91
N PHE A 67 -2.12 -9.59 -0.12
CA PHE A 67 -3.38 -9.02 -0.62
C PHE A 67 -4.59 -9.48 0.20
N GLY A 68 -4.64 -9.05 1.47
CA GLY A 68 -5.67 -9.44 2.43
C GLY A 68 -5.40 -8.91 3.83
N PRO A 69 -6.12 -9.41 4.87
CA PRO A 69 -6.08 -8.86 6.23
C PRO A 69 -4.84 -9.32 7.02
N VAL A 70 -3.67 -9.13 6.46
CA VAL A 70 -2.37 -9.44 7.08
C VAL A 70 -1.54 -8.17 7.19
N ALA A 71 -1.17 -7.79 8.40
CA ALA A 71 -0.27 -6.67 8.68
C ALA A 71 1.11 -7.20 9.09
N LEU A 72 2.15 -6.63 8.52
CA LEU A 72 3.54 -6.87 8.89
C LEU A 72 3.96 -5.79 9.89
N PHE A 73 4.38 -6.18 11.08
CA PHE A 73 4.75 -5.26 12.14
C PHE A 73 6.27 -5.22 12.33
N PHE A 74 6.83 -4.04 12.18
CA PHE A 74 8.26 -3.78 12.38
C PHE A 74 8.48 -2.78 13.50
N ARG A 75 9.52 -2.99 14.30
CA ARG A 75 10.01 -2.02 15.28
C ARG A 75 11.27 -1.38 14.77
N VAL A 76 11.34 -0.06 14.85
CA VAL A 76 12.49 0.74 14.40
C VAL A 76 12.98 1.62 15.55
N LYS A 77 14.23 2.02 15.48
CA LYS A 77 14.88 2.82 16.55
C LYS A 77 14.59 4.31 16.44
N ASN A 78 14.37 4.79 15.23
CA ASN A 78 14.19 6.20 14.93
C ASN A 78 13.44 6.42 13.62
N GLU A 79 13.18 7.67 13.29
CA GLU A 79 12.45 8.10 12.10
C GLU A 79 13.19 7.75 10.80
N ASP A 80 14.52 7.88 10.78
CA ASP A 80 15.31 7.58 9.57
C ASP A 80 15.26 6.10 9.23
N GLU A 81 15.34 5.24 10.24
CA GLU A 81 15.15 3.78 10.05
C GLU A 81 13.74 3.45 9.58
N ALA A 82 12.71 4.15 10.12
CA ALA A 82 11.33 3.97 9.67
C ALA A 82 11.16 4.32 8.19
N VAL A 83 11.69 5.45 7.76
CA VAL A 83 11.64 5.89 6.36
C VAL A 83 12.42 4.94 5.45
N ALA A 84 13.62 4.54 5.87
CA ALA A 84 14.43 3.60 5.10
C ALA A 84 13.71 2.25 4.90
N LEU A 85 13.12 1.72 5.98
CA LEU A 85 12.35 0.48 5.91
C LEU A 85 11.10 0.62 5.03
N ALA A 86 10.36 1.72 5.16
CA ALA A 86 9.17 1.98 4.33
C ALA A 86 9.52 2.08 2.84
N ASN A 87 10.69 2.63 2.50
CA ASN A 87 11.16 2.77 1.13
C ASN A 87 11.80 1.48 0.57
N ASP A 88 12.22 0.57 1.44
CA ASP A 88 12.75 -0.74 1.06
C ASP A 88 11.62 -1.73 0.72
N SER A 89 10.78 -1.33 -0.22
CA SER A 89 9.65 -2.09 -0.76
C SER A 89 9.60 -1.97 -2.27
N ASP A 90 9.22 -3.05 -2.93
CA ASP A 90 8.98 -3.08 -4.38
C ASP A 90 7.64 -2.44 -4.75
N PHE A 91 6.82 -2.09 -3.77
CA PHE A 91 5.51 -1.46 -3.91
C PHE A 91 5.51 -0.05 -3.32
N GLY A 92 4.63 0.79 -3.84
CA GLY A 92 4.49 2.18 -3.39
C GLY A 92 3.13 2.76 -3.74
N LEU A 93 2.03 2.13 -3.29
CA LEU A 93 0.70 2.65 -3.55
C LEU A 93 0.38 3.83 -2.63
N GLY A 94 0.43 3.61 -1.34
CA GLY A 94 0.10 4.64 -0.36
C GLY A 94 0.64 4.32 1.02
N GLY A 95 0.61 5.32 1.88
CA GLY A 95 1.05 5.20 3.27
C GLY A 95 0.38 6.21 4.18
N SER A 96 0.59 6.03 5.47
CA SER A 96 0.05 6.90 6.51
C SER A 96 1.08 7.15 7.60
N VAL A 97 1.09 8.37 8.12
CA VAL A 97 1.89 8.77 9.27
C VAL A 97 0.96 9.28 10.37
N PHE A 98 1.04 8.69 11.56
CA PHE A 98 0.27 9.13 12.71
C PHE A 98 1.18 9.82 13.72
N THR A 99 0.91 11.09 14.01
CA THR A 99 1.72 11.91 14.92
C THR A 99 0.94 13.10 15.44
N GLN A 100 1.24 13.55 16.65
CA GLN A 100 0.70 14.83 17.18
C GLN A 100 1.37 16.04 16.53
N ASP A 101 2.62 15.93 16.09
CA ASP A 101 3.34 16.97 15.34
C ASP A 101 3.05 16.84 13.84
N VAL A 102 2.06 17.60 13.36
CA VAL A 102 1.66 17.61 11.94
C VAL A 102 2.79 18.07 11.02
N ALA A 103 3.64 19.01 11.45
CA ALA A 103 4.78 19.47 10.67
C ALA A 103 5.81 18.33 10.48
N ARG A 104 6.08 17.57 11.53
CA ARG A 104 6.89 16.35 11.47
C ARG A 104 6.24 15.31 10.54
N GLY A 105 4.92 15.09 10.67
CA GLY A 105 4.19 14.18 9.81
C GLY A 105 4.36 14.49 8.33
N LYS A 106 4.26 15.77 7.95
CA LYS A 106 4.50 16.23 6.58
C LYS A 106 5.94 15.99 6.11
N ARG A 107 6.93 16.23 6.97
CA ARG A 107 8.35 15.96 6.65
C ARG A 107 8.62 14.46 6.43
N VAL A 108 8.05 13.60 7.28
CA VAL A 108 8.16 12.15 7.09
C VAL A 108 7.46 11.73 5.81
N ALA A 109 6.24 12.19 5.58
CA ALA A 109 5.47 11.87 4.38
C ALA A 109 6.21 12.24 3.09
N SER A 110 6.93 13.36 3.04
CA SER A 110 7.71 13.77 1.86
C SER A 110 8.96 12.91 1.60
N ARG A 111 9.36 12.06 2.54
CA ARG A 111 10.53 11.18 2.45
C ARG A 111 10.15 9.74 2.10
N VAL A 112 8.87 9.39 2.15
CA VAL A 112 8.40 8.04 1.83
C VAL A 112 8.00 7.95 0.37
N ASP A 113 8.59 7.00 -0.35
CA ASP A 113 8.41 6.77 -1.79
C ASP A 113 7.12 6.01 -2.05
N THR A 114 6.02 6.75 -2.14
CA THR A 114 4.68 6.21 -2.46
C THR A 114 3.91 7.19 -3.35
N GLY A 115 2.86 6.71 -3.99
CA GLY A 115 1.98 7.56 -4.79
C GLY A 115 1.07 8.47 -3.95
N MET A 116 0.75 8.05 -2.72
CA MET A 116 -0.15 8.76 -1.81
C MET A 116 0.38 8.70 -0.39
N MET A 117 0.29 9.83 0.35
CA MET A 117 0.60 9.86 1.78
C MET A 117 -0.45 10.63 2.56
N PHE A 118 -0.85 10.07 3.68
CA PHE A 118 -1.82 10.64 4.59
C PHE A 118 -1.19 10.91 5.96
N VAL A 119 -1.58 12.00 6.60
CA VAL A 119 -1.15 12.33 7.98
C VAL A 119 -2.37 12.26 8.88
N ASN A 120 -2.28 11.42 9.91
CA ASN A 120 -3.35 11.16 10.90
C ASN A 120 -4.65 10.61 10.31
N GLN A 121 -4.53 9.94 9.18
CA GLN A 121 -5.63 9.29 8.48
C GLN A 121 -5.11 8.01 7.82
N ALA A 122 -5.90 6.97 7.77
CA ALA A 122 -5.60 5.81 6.93
C ALA A 122 -5.70 6.20 5.44
N THR A 123 -5.04 5.43 4.59
CA THR A 123 -5.15 5.59 3.13
C THR A 123 -6.63 5.51 2.72
N TRP A 124 -7.10 6.52 1.98
CA TRP A 124 -8.49 6.66 1.62
C TRP A 124 -8.65 7.09 0.16
N THR A 125 -9.80 6.76 -0.42
CA THR A 125 -10.13 7.09 -1.80
C THR A 125 -11.30 8.09 -1.82
N LEU A 126 -11.08 9.25 -2.44
CA LEU A 126 -12.09 10.28 -2.67
C LEU A 126 -12.03 10.75 -4.12
N PRO A 127 -13.17 11.13 -4.75
CA PRO A 127 -13.19 11.55 -6.14
C PRO A 127 -12.28 12.74 -6.47
N GLU A 128 -12.06 13.63 -5.51
CA GLU A 128 -11.22 14.83 -5.64
C GLU A 128 -9.73 14.58 -5.36
N LEU A 129 -9.35 13.43 -4.81
CA LEU A 129 -7.97 13.09 -4.52
C LEU A 129 -7.39 12.19 -5.61
N PRO A 130 -6.18 12.49 -6.13
CA PRO A 130 -5.53 11.62 -7.09
C PRO A 130 -5.18 10.28 -6.42
N PHE A 131 -5.59 9.19 -7.06
CA PHE A 131 -5.30 7.83 -6.61
C PHE A 131 -4.30 7.16 -7.55
N GLY A 132 -3.26 6.55 -7.01
CA GLY A 132 -2.29 5.78 -7.78
C GLY A 132 -0.98 5.61 -7.06
N GLY A 133 -0.18 4.68 -7.56
CA GLY A 133 1.09 4.26 -6.99
C GLY A 133 2.32 4.62 -7.81
N ILE A 134 3.42 4.10 -7.35
CA ILE A 134 4.72 4.05 -8.02
C ILE A 134 5.29 2.64 -7.87
N LYS A 135 6.45 2.37 -8.44
CA LYS A 135 7.10 1.04 -8.40
C LYS A 135 6.15 -0.03 -8.97
N ASN A 136 6.10 -1.23 -8.39
CA ASN A 136 5.21 -2.32 -8.83
C ASN A 136 3.72 -2.09 -8.54
N SER A 137 3.38 -1.06 -7.77
CA SER A 137 1.98 -0.64 -7.59
C SER A 137 1.41 0.06 -8.84
N GLY A 138 2.23 0.29 -9.85
CA GLY A 138 1.82 0.87 -11.13
C GLY A 138 2.18 2.35 -11.26
N TYR A 139 1.72 2.97 -12.33
CA TYR A 139 1.97 4.37 -12.68
C TYR A 139 0.67 5.01 -13.19
N GLY A 140 0.70 6.33 -13.39
CA GLY A 140 -0.49 7.10 -13.69
C GLY A 140 -1.29 7.46 -12.43
N ARG A 141 -2.39 8.18 -12.65
CA ARG A 141 -3.29 8.59 -11.55
C ARG A 141 -4.74 8.46 -12.01
N GLU A 142 -5.54 7.86 -11.16
CA GLU A 142 -6.99 7.87 -11.27
C GLU A 142 -7.56 9.03 -10.44
N LEU A 143 -8.82 9.34 -10.64
CA LEU A 143 -9.58 10.36 -9.91
C LEU A 143 -8.98 11.77 -10.03
N SER A 144 -9.58 12.74 -9.35
CA SER A 144 -9.26 14.16 -9.43
C SER A 144 -9.19 14.70 -10.87
N SER A 145 -8.67 15.89 -11.05
CA SER A 145 -8.37 16.44 -12.39
C SER A 145 -7.25 15.69 -13.13
N MET A 146 -6.47 14.89 -12.41
CA MET A 146 -5.37 14.11 -13.02
C MET A 146 -5.89 12.91 -13.81
N GLY A 147 -6.94 12.24 -13.34
CA GLY A 147 -7.45 11.02 -13.96
C GLY A 147 -7.86 11.19 -15.42
N ILE A 148 -8.51 12.30 -15.75
CA ILE A 148 -8.90 12.55 -17.17
C ILE A 148 -7.68 12.66 -18.09
N HIS A 149 -6.55 13.11 -17.56
CA HIS A 149 -5.33 13.28 -18.36
C HIS A 149 -4.68 11.97 -18.80
N GLU A 150 -5.03 10.86 -18.17
CA GLU A 150 -4.57 9.51 -18.56
C GLU A 150 -5.29 8.98 -19.83
N PHE A 151 -6.45 9.57 -20.17
CA PHE A 151 -7.30 9.13 -21.27
C PHE A 151 -7.33 10.12 -22.45
N VAL A 152 -6.52 11.18 -22.42
CA VAL A 152 -6.48 12.19 -23.46
C VAL A 152 -5.09 12.30 -24.10
N ASN A 153 -5.06 12.59 -25.39
CA ASN A 153 -3.83 12.92 -26.09
C ASN A 153 -3.47 14.39 -25.83
N LYS A 154 -2.39 14.62 -25.09
CA LYS A 154 -1.83 15.96 -24.83
C LYS A 154 -1.01 16.40 -26.04
N LYS A 155 -1.56 17.30 -26.86
CA LYS A 155 -0.92 17.77 -28.10
C LYS A 155 -0.44 19.21 -27.94
N LEU A 156 0.85 19.43 -28.13
CA LEU A 156 1.40 20.78 -28.32
C LEU A 156 1.14 21.28 -29.76
N VAL A 157 0.54 22.44 -29.85
CA VAL A 157 0.47 23.19 -31.12
C VAL A 157 1.17 24.53 -30.90
N ARG A 158 2.29 24.75 -31.59
CA ARG A 158 3.01 26.03 -31.62
C ARG A 158 2.81 26.68 -32.99
N VAL A 159 2.34 27.89 -32.98
CA VAL A 159 2.29 28.73 -34.20
C VAL A 159 3.40 29.77 -34.09
N ALA A 160 4.25 29.85 -35.10
CA ALA A 160 5.25 30.89 -35.24
C ALA A 160 5.04 31.60 -36.57
N SER A 161 5.47 32.87 -36.67
CA SER A 161 5.48 33.53 -37.99
C SER A 161 6.56 32.91 -38.87
N ILE A 162 6.34 32.92 -40.20
CA ILE A 162 7.30 32.38 -41.16
C ILE A 162 8.66 33.08 -41.08
N ASP A 163 8.66 34.36 -40.71
CA ASP A 163 9.87 35.22 -40.61
C ASP A 163 10.63 35.01 -39.30
N ALA A 164 10.09 34.23 -38.34
CA ALA A 164 10.75 33.97 -37.05
C ALA A 164 11.76 32.79 -37.10
N LEU A 165 11.98 32.20 -38.26
CA LEU A 165 12.90 31.07 -38.49
C LEU A 165 14.17 31.45 -39.26
N MET A 166 14.41 32.74 -39.48
CA MET A 166 15.67 33.26 -40.08
C MET A 166 16.51 33.99 -39.06
#